data_1082739147fe79a7fe00380a1a3cacec
#
_entry.id   1082739147fe79a7fe00380a1a3cacec
#
_cell.length_a   1.000
_cell.length_b   1.000
_cell.length_c   1.000
_cell.angle_alpha   90.00
_cell.angle_beta   90.00
_cell.angle_gamma   90.00
#
_symmetry.space_group_name_H-M   'P 1'
#
loop_
_entity.id
_entity.type
_entity.pdbx_description
1 polymer ?
#
loop_
_entity_poly.entity_id
_entity_poly.type
_entity_poly.pdbx_seq_one_letter_code
_entity_poly.pdbx_strand_id
1 'polypeptide(L)'
;PKWLLTGQELMDRSAQLWDAFHAFSDAFQVQMSSPIPFVFVAKMCGDATAKSRRKDIMTLFQVGEKSNVLGLISSDELVVKIESPVQMDEFGSRIQDYEQNSYAISCLETFSSFKPTVQIMEENQTYKIKLIDFQNYETNVAMQHMFEQKLSEKCIAYSKTFYTDLVPVYKIKSVQGTVIDGLTADPSFEMILSIEPMPQYTLSLDVMDCDDNISPIYPLGGHRYETLGILDNGIANIPQLQPWMDGNRWTVYPESVIDATHGTFVAGVALYGDLLENQDWVGHRGIKLLDATIFPDTTKERI
;
A
#
# COMPACT_ATOMS: atom_id res chain seq x y z
N PRO A 1 18.21 25.91 -17.17
CA PRO A 1 17.00 26.03 -16.33
C PRO A 1 17.36 26.64 -14.97
N LYS A 2 16.45 27.39 -14.34
CA LYS A 2 16.72 28.08 -13.06
C LYS A 2 17.08 27.14 -11.88
N TRP A 3 16.71 25.88 -11.98
CA TRP A 3 16.96 24.85 -10.96
C TRP A 3 18.29 24.11 -11.15
N LEU A 4 18.92 24.23 -12.32
CA LEU A 4 20.19 23.57 -12.60
C LEU A 4 21.32 24.36 -11.95
N LEU A 5 21.99 23.75 -10.99
CA LEU A 5 23.16 24.31 -10.34
C LEU A 5 24.35 24.33 -11.30
N THR A 6 25.25 25.28 -11.14
CA THR A 6 26.44 25.43 -11.98
C THR A 6 27.63 25.92 -11.16
N GLY A 7 28.85 25.67 -11.65
CA GLY A 7 30.08 26.17 -11.03
C GLY A 7 30.20 25.77 -9.56
N GLN A 8 30.46 26.75 -8.69
CA GLN A 8 30.71 26.52 -7.27
C GLN A 8 29.51 25.90 -6.54
N GLU A 9 28.27 26.31 -6.86
CA GLU A 9 27.06 25.79 -6.24
C GLU A 9 26.88 24.28 -6.50
N LEU A 10 27.19 23.83 -7.72
CA LEU A 10 27.12 22.42 -8.09
C LEU A 10 28.21 21.59 -7.37
N MET A 11 29.42 22.13 -7.27
CA MET A 11 30.52 21.51 -6.55
C MET A 11 30.22 21.39 -5.06
N ASP A 12 29.69 22.43 -4.43
CA ASP A 12 29.33 22.45 -3.01
C ASP A 12 28.20 21.44 -2.74
N ARG A 13 27.19 21.33 -3.62
CA ARG A 13 26.12 20.35 -3.50
C ARG A 13 26.66 18.93 -3.62
N SER A 14 27.56 18.64 -4.57
CA SER A 14 28.20 17.35 -4.72
C SER A 14 28.97 16.96 -3.46
N ALA A 15 29.74 17.88 -2.90
CA ALA A 15 30.47 17.66 -1.64
C ALA A 15 29.53 17.33 -0.48
N GLN A 16 28.44 18.09 -0.30
CA GLN A 16 27.41 17.83 0.72
C GLN A 16 26.75 16.44 0.55
N LEU A 17 26.40 16.08 -0.68
CA LEU A 17 25.81 14.77 -0.97
C LEU A 17 26.84 13.65 -0.74
N TRP A 18 28.10 13.86 -1.10
CA TRP A 18 29.17 12.90 -0.82
C TRP A 18 29.35 12.67 0.69
N ASP A 19 29.44 13.72 1.48
CA ASP A 19 29.59 13.62 2.93
C ASP A 19 28.43 12.85 3.56
N ALA A 20 27.18 13.18 3.15
CA ALA A 20 26.00 12.47 3.59
C ALA A 20 25.98 10.99 3.17
N PHE A 21 26.44 10.69 1.94
CA PHE A 21 26.52 9.33 1.43
C PHE A 21 27.62 8.52 2.14
N HIS A 22 28.79 9.12 2.32
CA HIS A 22 29.91 8.49 2.98
C HIS A 22 29.66 8.17 4.45
N ALA A 23 28.80 8.96 5.11
CA ALA A 23 28.36 8.67 6.48
C ALA A 23 27.62 7.33 6.63
N PHE A 24 27.14 6.72 5.53
CA PHE A 24 26.53 5.38 5.57
C PHE A 24 27.53 4.22 5.61
N SER A 25 28.83 4.47 5.42
CA SER A 25 29.84 3.41 5.23
C SER A 25 29.82 2.38 6.35
N ASP A 26 29.78 2.81 7.61
CA ASP A 26 29.77 1.90 8.77
C ASP A 26 28.48 1.07 8.83
N ALA A 27 27.32 1.71 8.64
CA ALA A 27 26.02 1.04 8.64
C ALA A 27 25.92 0.06 7.48
N PHE A 28 26.43 0.42 6.30
CA PHE A 28 26.50 -0.44 5.14
C PHE A 28 27.39 -1.68 5.41
N GLN A 29 28.55 -1.52 6.04
CA GLN A 29 29.42 -2.66 6.37
C GLN A 29 28.73 -3.65 7.33
N VAL A 30 27.99 -3.16 8.31
CA VAL A 30 27.19 -4.01 9.22
C VAL A 30 26.11 -4.77 8.42
N GLN A 31 25.41 -4.09 7.52
CA GLN A 31 24.34 -4.67 6.70
C GLN A 31 24.83 -5.71 5.70
N MET A 32 26.08 -5.65 5.25
CA MET A 32 26.67 -6.61 4.32
C MET A 32 26.64 -8.07 4.78
N SER A 33 26.50 -8.32 6.09
CA SER A 33 26.31 -9.66 6.63
C SER A 33 24.86 -10.17 6.53
N SER A 34 23.92 -9.31 6.15
CA SER A 34 22.51 -9.61 5.99
C SER A 34 22.18 -9.99 4.53
N PRO A 35 21.20 -10.87 4.28
CA PRO A 35 20.69 -11.13 2.95
C PRO A 35 19.84 -9.97 2.39
N ILE A 36 19.59 -8.94 3.20
CA ILE A 36 18.77 -7.78 2.83
C ILE A 36 19.69 -6.63 2.42
N PRO A 37 19.47 -6.00 1.25
CA PRO A 37 20.24 -4.84 0.81
C PRO A 37 20.16 -3.69 1.82
N PHE A 38 21.22 -2.91 1.90
CA PHE A 38 21.20 -1.62 2.59
C PHE A 38 20.29 -0.65 1.85
N VAL A 39 19.52 0.16 2.58
CA VAL A 39 18.63 1.17 2.01
C VAL A 39 18.85 2.54 2.65
N PHE A 40 18.73 3.56 1.83
CA PHE A 40 18.78 4.96 2.27
C PHE A 40 17.73 5.78 1.53
N VAL A 41 17.49 7.00 2.00
CA VAL A 41 16.56 7.95 1.41
C VAL A 41 17.34 9.02 0.67
N ALA A 42 16.95 9.24 -0.59
CA ALA A 42 17.42 10.37 -1.41
C ALA A 42 16.30 11.43 -1.46
N LYS A 43 16.51 12.57 -0.82
CA LYS A 43 15.55 13.67 -0.80
C LYS A 43 15.77 14.57 -2.01
N MET A 44 14.70 14.83 -2.73
CA MET A 44 14.69 15.68 -3.92
C MET A 44 14.41 17.14 -3.56
N CYS A 45 15.03 18.07 -4.30
CA CYS A 45 14.64 19.47 -4.25
C CYS A 45 13.19 19.65 -4.73
N GLY A 46 12.44 20.59 -4.15
CA GLY A 46 11.03 20.81 -4.50
C GLY A 46 10.78 20.99 -5.99
N ASP A 47 11.69 21.66 -6.69
CA ASP A 47 11.65 21.83 -8.14
C ASP A 47 11.94 20.53 -8.94
N ALA A 48 12.46 19.48 -8.29
CA ALA A 48 12.85 18.22 -8.91
C ALA A 48 11.81 17.10 -8.81
N THR A 49 10.66 17.35 -8.22
CA THR A 49 9.58 16.35 -8.02
C THR A 49 8.90 15.93 -9.34
N ALA A 50 9.09 16.69 -10.43
CA ALA A 50 8.56 16.35 -11.75
C ALA A 50 9.15 15.03 -12.27
N LYS A 51 8.30 14.18 -12.86
CA LYS A 51 8.66 12.83 -13.36
C LYS A 51 9.88 12.82 -14.30
N SER A 52 10.04 13.85 -15.13
CA SER A 52 11.16 13.97 -16.05
C SER A 52 12.51 14.11 -15.35
N ARG A 53 12.56 14.75 -14.19
CA ARG A 53 13.79 14.97 -13.42
C ARG A 53 14.17 13.76 -12.56
N ARG A 54 13.20 12.98 -12.13
CA ARG A 54 13.45 11.70 -11.43
C ARG A 54 14.28 10.72 -12.28
N LYS A 55 14.16 10.80 -13.60
CA LYS A 55 14.95 9.97 -14.52
C LYS A 55 16.45 10.17 -14.35
N ASP A 56 16.90 11.41 -14.16
CA ASP A 56 18.33 11.71 -13.97
C ASP A 56 18.83 11.11 -12.65
N ILE A 57 18.03 11.21 -11.57
CA ILE A 57 18.32 10.56 -10.28
C ILE A 57 18.36 9.03 -10.42
N MET A 58 17.39 8.46 -11.14
CA MET A 58 17.37 7.00 -11.40
C MET A 58 18.62 6.54 -12.14
N THR A 59 19.15 7.36 -13.05
CA THR A 59 20.40 7.08 -13.78
C THR A 59 21.62 7.16 -12.87
N LEU A 60 21.65 8.10 -11.91
CA LEU A 60 22.72 8.21 -10.91
C LEU A 60 22.89 6.91 -10.11
N PHE A 61 21.79 6.26 -9.76
CA PHE A 61 21.74 5.00 -8.99
C PHE A 61 21.45 3.78 -9.87
N GLN A 62 21.79 3.83 -11.14
CA GLN A 62 21.59 2.71 -12.07
C GLN A 62 22.79 1.75 -12.03
N VAL A 63 22.49 0.45 -12.05
CA VAL A 63 23.47 -0.62 -12.21
C VAL A 63 23.07 -1.48 -13.40
N GLY A 64 23.90 -1.51 -14.45
CA GLY A 64 23.51 -2.10 -15.72
C GLY A 64 22.28 -1.42 -16.31
N GLU A 65 21.23 -2.18 -16.58
CA GLU A 65 19.98 -1.66 -17.16
C GLU A 65 18.93 -1.32 -16.09
N LYS A 66 19.17 -1.63 -14.80
CA LYS A 66 18.22 -1.46 -13.71
C LYS A 66 18.61 -0.32 -12.80
N SER A 67 17.63 0.49 -12.41
CA SER A 67 17.80 1.47 -11.34
C SER A 67 17.67 0.81 -9.97
N ASN A 68 18.53 1.22 -9.03
CA ASN A 68 18.44 0.81 -7.62
C ASN A 68 17.44 1.66 -6.81
N VAL A 69 16.73 2.58 -7.46
CA VAL A 69 15.61 3.33 -6.84
C VAL A 69 14.41 2.41 -6.75
N LEU A 70 13.99 2.08 -5.54
CA LEU A 70 12.85 1.18 -5.26
C LEU A 70 11.51 1.87 -5.42
N GLY A 71 11.42 3.15 -5.08
CA GLY A 71 10.17 3.92 -5.19
C GLY A 71 10.20 5.20 -4.37
N LEU A 72 9.03 5.83 -4.28
CA LEU A 72 8.76 7.03 -3.47
C LEU A 72 8.16 6.60 -2.14
N ILE A 73 8.60 7.21 -1.04
CA ILE A 73 7.96 7.12 0.29
C ILE A 73 7.19 8.40 0.64
N SER A 74 7.52 9.50 -0.01
CA SER A 74 6.78 10.77 0.05
C SER A 74 6.82 11.46 -1.32
N SER A 75 6.31 12.67 -1.41
CA SER A 75 6.32 13.44 -2.67
C SER A 75 7.72 13.76 -3.19
N ASP A 76 8.71 13.83 -2.30
CA ASP A 76 10.08 14.30 -2.57
C ASP A 76 11.17 13.36 -2.05
N GLU A 77 10.82 12.16 -1.57
CA GLU A 77 11.76 11.20 -1.02
C GLU A 77 11.72 9.87 -1.78
N LEU A 78 12.89 9.45 -2.27
CA LEU A 78 13.11 8.20 -2.97
C LEU A 78 13.85 7.22 -2.05
N VAL A 79 13.45 5.97 -2.05
CA VAL A 79 14.20 4.87 -1.42
C VAL A 79 15.17 4.28 -2.44
N VAL A 80 16.43 4.21 -2.06
CA VAL A 80 17.50 3.65 -2.89
C VAL A 80 18.16 2.48 -2.16
N LYS A 81 18.40 1.36 -2.86
CA LYS A 81 19.11 0.20 -2.32
C LYS A 81 20.56 0.13 -2.76
N ILE A 82 21.40 -0.48 -1.94
CA ILE A 82 22.78 -0.86 -2.26
C ILE A 82 22.96 -2.34 -1.91
N GLU A 83 23.37 -3.13 -2.89
CA GLU A 83 23.46 -4.59 -2.79
C GLU A 83 24.91 -5.10 -2.63
N SER A 84 25.91 -4.25 -2.89
CA SER A 84 27.31 -4.65 -2.85
C SER A 84 28.26 -3.47 -2.62
N PRO A 85 29.51 -3.73 -2.12
CA PRO A 85 30.55 -2.71 -2.02
C PRO A 85 30.86 -2.04 -3.34
N VAL A 86 30.82 -2.78 -4.44
CA VAL A 86 31.06 -2.23 -5.79
C VAL A 86 30.02 -1.17 -6.14
N GLN A 87 28.75 -1.40 -5.80
CA GLN A 87 27.70 -0.39 -6.00
C GLN A 87 27.88 0.84 -5.11
N MET A 88 28.31 0.62 -3.84
CA MET A 88 28.63 1.73 -2.93
C MET A 88 29.71 2.63 -3.51
N ASP A 89 30.81 2.05 -3.99
CA ASP A 89 31.92 2.78 -4.61
C ASP A 89 31.50 3.47 -5.92
N GLU A 90 30.72 2.78 -6.75
CA GLU A 90 30.23 3.30 -8.02
C GLU A 90 29.29 4.50 -7.83
N PHE A 91 28.35 4.42 -6.90
CA PHE A 91 27.45 5.53 -6.59
C PHE A 91 28.20 6.71 -5.99
N GLY A 92 29.14 6.44 -5.08
CA GLY A 92 30.00 7.46 -4.52
C GLY A 92 30.83 8.19 -5.60
N SER A 93 31.42 7.44 -6.51
CA SER A 93 32.19 8.01 -7.64
C SER A 93 31.33 8.90 -8.55
N ARG A 94 30.08 8.47 -8.83
CA ARG A 94 29.14 9.27 -9.64
C ARG A 94 28.67 10.54 -8.93
N ILE A 95 28.50 10.50 -7.60
CA ILE A 95 28.16 11.70 -6.82
C ILE A 95 29.31 12.72 -6.89
N GLN A 96 30.56 12.27 -6.86
CA GLN A 96 31.75 13.12 -6.97
C GLN A 96 31.98 13.63 -8.39
N ASP A 97 31.58 12.89 -9.42
CA ASP A 97 31.63 13.32 -10.81
C ASP A 97 30.43 14.23 -11.15
N TYR A 98 30.40 15.35 -10.47
CA TYR A 98 29.27 16.30 -10.54
C TYR A 98 29.13 16.94 -11.93
N GLU A 99 30.18 17.05 -12.73
CA GLU A 99 30.11 17.64 -14.07
C GLU A 99 29.27 16.74 -15.00
N GLN A 100 29.52 15.43 -14.99
CA GLN A 100 28.76 14.47 -15.78
C GLN A 100 27.36 14.26 -15.23
N ASN A 101 27.18 14.34 -13.90
CA ASN A 101 25.90 14.07 -13.21
C ASN A 101 25.17 15.35 -12.74
N SER A 102 25.48 16.49 -13.38
CA SER A 102 24.99 17.81 -12.96
C SER A 102 23.47 17.92 -12.80
N TYR A 103 22.71 17.25 -13.67
CA TYR A 103 21.25 17.22 -13.59
C TYR A 103 20.77 16.46 -12.33
N ALA A 104 21.30 15.27 -12.07
CA ALA A 104 20.95 14.48 -10.90
C ALA A 104 21.34 15.18 -9.60
N ILE A 105 22.58 15.69 -9.53
CA ILE A 105 23.11 16.43 -8.37
C ILE A 105 22.27 17.69 -8.07
N SER A 106 21.86 18.43 -9.11
CA SER A 106 20.97 19.59 -8.92
C SER A 106 19.57 19.24 -8.46
N CYS A 107 19.10 18.01 -8.71
CA CYS A 107 17.81 17.54 -8.29
C CYS A 107 17.76 17.00 -6.85
N LEU A 108 18.91 16.71 -6.25
CA LEU A 108 19.04 16.13 -4.93
C LEU A 108 19.35 17.20 -3.88
N GLU A 109 18.67 17.11 -2.73
CA GLU A 109 18.90 17.98 -1.59
C GLU A 109 19.89 17.36 -0.61
N THR A 110 19.62 16.10 -0.19
CA THR A 110 20.45 15.37 0.77
C THR A 110 20.16 13.87 0.72
N PHE A 111 20.98 13.10 1.44
CA PHE A 111 20.73 11.69 1.76
C PHE A 111 20.52 11.52 3.28
N SER A 112 19.69 10.57 3.65
CA SER A 112 19.44 10.22 5.05
C SER A 112 19.22 8.72 5.22
N SER A 113 19.43 8.22 6.43
CA SER A 113 19.10 6.84 6.78
C SER A 113 17.60 6.60 6.59
N PHE A 114 17.28 5.46 6.02
CA PHE A 114 15.88 5.03 5.90
C PHE A 114 15.28 4.82 7.29
N LYS A 115 14.05 5.29 7.46
CA LYS A 115 13.22 5.02 8.63
C LYS A 115 11.83 4.64 8.19
N PRO A 116 11.22 3.60 8.77
CA PRO A 116 9.85 3.24 8.44
C PRO A 116 8.87 4.36 8.82
N THR A 117 7.81 4.50 8.02
CA THR A 117 6.69 5.37 8.40
C THR A 117 5.87 4.65 9.47
N VAL A 118 5.73 5.25 10.65
CA VAL A 118 5.04 4.65 11.78
C VAL A 118 3.91 5.55 12.24
N GLN A 119 2.70 4.99 12.33
CA GLN A 119 1.54 5.61 12.92
C GLN A 119 1.09 4.75 14.10
N ILE A 120 1.18 5.30 15.31
CA ILE A 120 0.77 4.61 16.55
C ILE A 120 -0.52 5.25 17.05
N MET A 121 -1.45 4.40 17.51
CA MET A 121 -2.66 4.82 18.22
C MET A 121 -2.60 4.35 19.68
N GLU A 122 -3.18 5.12 20.58
CA GLU A 122 -3.16 4.85 22.02
C GLU A 122 -4.00 3.64 22.44
N GLU A 123 -4.96 3.23 21.61
CA GLU A 123 -5.86 2.11 21.89
C GLU A 123 -5.29 0.78 21.37
N ASN A 124 -5.85 -0.32 21.87
CA ASN A 124 -5.55 -1.66 21.36
C ASN A 124 -5.97 -1.74 19.89
N GLN A 125 -5.01 -1.91 19.01
CA GLN A 125 -5.22 -1.88 17.57
C GLN A 125 -4.62 -3.10 16.88
N THR A 126 -5.18 -3.41 15.72
CA THR A 126 -4.53 -4.25 14.74
C THR A 126 -3.75 -3.34 13.79
N TYR A 127 -2.48 -3.63 13.61
CA TYR A 127 -1.60 -2.87 12.71
C TYR A 127 -1.33 -3.65 11.44
N LYS A 128 -1.27 -2.90 10.35
CA LYS A 128 -0.83 -3.37 9.04
C LYS A 128 0.64 -3.01 8.89
N ILE A 129 1.49 -4.02 8.68
CA ILE A 129 2.91 -3.84 8.43
C ILE A 129 3.22 -4.17 6.99
N LYS A 130 3.82 -3.24 6.29
CA LYS A 130 4.35 -3.43 4.95
C LYS A 130 5.86 -3.52 5.00
N LEU A 131 6.42 -4.47 4.27
CA LEU A 131 7.85 -4.61 4.08
C LEU A 131 8.29 -3.90 2.79
N ILE A 132 9.58 -3.59 2.71
CA ILE A 132 10.19 -3.04 1.50
C ILE A 132 10.11 -4.08 0.38
N ASP A 133 9.65 -3.68 -0.80
CA ASP A 133 9.77 -4.49 -2.01
C ASP A 133 11.10 -4.18 -2.69
N PHE A 134 12.04 -5.12 -2.61
CA PHE A 134 13.35 -4.99 -3.25
C PHE A 134 13.34 -5.22 -4.77
N GLN A 135 12.15 -5.47 -5.35
CA GLN A 135 11.98 -5.75 -6.79
C GLN A 135 12.84 -6.95 -7.26
N ASN A 136 13.12 -7.86 -6.34
CA ASN A 136 13.85 -9.10 -6.58
C ASN A 136 13.18 -10.21 -5.77
N TYR A 137 12.76 -11.28 -6.45
CA TYR A 137 12.01 -12.37 -5.82
C TYR A 137 12.79 -13.06 -4.70
N GLU A 138 14.06 -13.42 -4.96
CA GLU A 138 14.89 -14.14 -3.98
C GLU A 138 15.14 -13.30 -2.73
N THR A 139 15.45 -12.02 -2.91
CA THR A 139 15.64 -11.06 -1.82
C THR A 139 14.35 -10.88 -1.01
N ASN A 140 13.21 -10.75 -1.68
CA ASN A 140 11.91 -10.60 -1.01
C ASN A 140 11.55 -11.85 -0.20
N VAL A 141 11.81 -13.05 -0.73
CA VAL A 141 11.59 -14.31 0.00
C VAL A 141 12.51 -14.42 1.22
N ALA A 142 13.80 -14.14 1.07
CA ALA A 142 14.75 -14.14 2.18
C ALA A 142 14.35 -13.15 3.29
N MET A 143 13.95 -11.93 2.89
CA MET A 143 13.45 -10.90 3.79
C MET A 143 12.20 -11.36 4.56
N GLN A 144 11.22 -11.95 3.89
CA GLN A 144 10.01 -12.46 4.52
C GLN A 144 10.32 -13.52 5.56
N HIS A 145 11.16 -14.50 5.22
CA HIS A 145 11.60 -15.53 6.15
C HIS A 145 12.30 -14.95 7.39
N MET A 146 13.19 -13.99 7.18
CA MET A 146 13.89 -13.32 8.27
C MET A 146 12.92 -12.53 9.17
N PHE A 147 11.96 -11.83 8.59
CA PHE A 147 10.93 -11.10 9.33
C PHE A 147 10.05 -12.05 10.16
N GLU A 148 9.55 -13.12 9.55
CA GLU A 148 8.70 -14.12 10.21
C GLU A 148 9.46 -14.86 11.33
N GLN A 149 10.73 -15.19 11.11
CA GLN A 149 11.58 -15.78 12.14
C GLN A 149 11.72 -14.85 13.35
N LYS A 150 12.01 -13.57 13.12
CA LYS A 150 12.14 -12.56 14.19
C LYS A 150 10.84 -12.33 14.96
N LEU A 151 9.69 -12.32 14.28
CA LEU A 151 8.39 -12.26 14.95
C LEU A 151 8.18 -13.48 15.85
N SER A 152 8.56 -14.65 15.37
CA SER A 152 8.46 -15.91 16.14
C SER A 152 9.38 -15.92 17.36
N GLU A 153 10.63 -15.46 17.22
CA GLU A 153 11.59 -15.30 18.32
C GLU A 153 11.09 -14.37 19.42
N LYS A 154 10.34 -13.32 19.05
CA LYS A 154 9.70 -12.37 19.96
C LYS A 154 8.30 -12.82 20.44
N CYS A 155 7.85 -14.02 20.07
CA CYS A 155 6.51 -14.54 20.35
C CYS A 155 5.38 -13.60 19.90
N ILE A 156 5.57 -12.89 18.78
CA ILE A 156 4.57 -11.98 18.20
C ILE A 156 3.72 -12.77 17.21
N ALA A 157 2.43 -12.90 17.52
CA ALA A 157 1.46 -13.52 16.63
C ALA A 157 1.13 -12.60 15.46
N TYR A 158 1.08 -13.14 14.26
CA TYR A 158 0.76 -12.42 13.04
C TYR A 158 -0.13 -13.25 12.11
N SER A 159 -0.78 -12.55 11.20
CA SER A 159 -1.34 -13.14 9.97
C SER A 159 -0.83 -12.38 8.77
N LYS A 160 -0.81 -13.03 7.59
CA LYS A 160 -0.36 -12.40 6.35
C LYS A 160 -1.39 -12.52 5.24
N THR A 161 -1.47 -11.48 4.41
CA THR A 161 -2.35 -11.41 3.25
C THR A 161 -1.57 -10.89 2.06
N PHE A 162 -1.70 -11.56 0.93
CA PHE A 162 -1.11 -11.13 -0.34
C PHE A 162 -2.11 -10.28 -1.11
N TYR A 163 -1.76 -9.00 -1.37
CA TYR A 163 -2.47 -8.13 -2.31
C TYR A 163 -1.81 -8.13 -3.68
N THR A 164 -0.54 -8.53 -3.72
CA THR A 164 0.26 -8.73 -4.93
C THR A 164 1.06 -10.03 -4.76
N ASP A 165 1.59 -10.57 -5.84
CA ASP A 165 2.38 -11.81 -5.80
C ASP A 165 3.81 -11.60 -5.21
N LEU A 166 4.20 -10.37 -4.89
CA LEU A 166 5.57 -10.02 -4.56
C LEU A 166 5.86 -10.01 -3.05
N VAL A 167 5.11 -9.21 -2.28
CA VAL A 167 5.35 -9.03 -0.85
C VAL A 167 4.02 -9.02 -0.10
N PRO A 168 3.87 -9.85 0.96
CA PRO A 168 2.66 -9.86 1.77
C PRO A 168 2.57 -8.63 2.67
N VAL A 169 1.35 -8.33 3.09
CA VAL A 169 1.07 -7.41 4.19
C VAL A 169 0.82 -8.23 5.45
N TYR A 170 1.50 -7.88 6.53
CA TYR A 170 1.35 -8.53 7.83
C TYR A 170 0.36 -7.78 8.70
N LYS A 171 -0.43 -8.53 9.47
CA LYS A 171 -1.33 -8.00 10.49
C LYS A 171 -0.86 -8.44 11.85
N ILE A 172 -0.66 -7.50 12.76
CA ILE A 172 -0.20 -7.73 14.14
C ILE A 172 -1.13 -6.99 15.09
N LYS A 173 -1.57 -7.66 16.15
CA LYS A 173 -2.30 -7.02 17.25
C LYS A 173 -1.31 -6.43 18.24
N SER A 174 -1.50 -5.17 18.63
CA SER A 174 -0.70 -4.51 19.64
C SER A 174 -1.57 -3.93 20.75
N VAL A 175 -1.22 -4.25 21.97
CA VAL A 175 -1.83 -3.68 23.15
C VAL A 175 -1.10 -2.38 23.45
N GLN A 176 -1.78 -1.24 23.39
CA GLN A 176 -1.21 0.10 23.69
C GLN A 176 0.08 0.43 22.91
N GLY A 177 0.24 -0.08 21.70
CA GLY A 177 1.42 0.19 20.87
C GLY A 177 2.71 -0.53 21.30
N THR A 178 2.76 -1.25 22.42
CA THR A 178 3.99 -1.83 22.99
C THR A 178 4.73 -2.78 22.07
N VAL A 179 4.01 -3.56 21.26
CA VAL A 179 4.61 -4.45 20.26
C VAL A 179 5.27 -3.62 19.15
N ILE A 180 4.63 -2.54 18.74
CA ILE A 180 5.11 -1.65 17.67
C ILE A 180 6.36 -0.92 18.11
N ASP A 181 6.40 -0.41 19.34
CA ASP A 181 7.60 0.22 19.93
C ASP A 181 8.78 -0.76 19.92
N GLY A 182 8.54 -2.02 20.27
CA GLY A 182 9.55 -3.08 20.22
C GLY A 182 10.06 -3.39 18.81
N LEU A 183 9.20 -3.31 17.78
CA LEU A 183 9.59 -3.51 16.38
C LEU A 183 10.40 -2.31 15.84
N THR A 184 10.01 -1.09 16.18
CA THR A 184 10.68 0.12 15.67
C THR A 184 12.00 0.43 16.35
N ALA A 185 12.17 0.01 17.61
CA ALA A 185 13.41 0.20 18.38
C ALA A 185 14.50 -0.83 18.03
N ASP A 186 14.15 -1.95 17.41
CA ASP A 186 15.08 -3.03 17.10
C ASP A 186 15.63 -2.89 15.67
N PRO A 187 16.93 -2.61 15.50
CA PRO A 187 17.55 -2.47 14.17
C PRO A 187 17.36 -3.69 13.26
N SER A 188 17.07 -4.84 13.87
CA SER A 188 16.86 -6.07 13.09
C SER A 188 15.58 -6.06 12.25
N PHE A 189 14.73 -5.05 12.37
CA PHE A 189 13.50 -4.87 11.59
C PHE A 189 13.59 -3.74 10.53
N GLU A 190 14.80 -3.42 10.06
CA GLU A 190 15.05 -2.40 9.02
C GLU A 190 14.36 -2.67 7.67
N MET A 191 13.82 -3.89 7.47
CA MET A 191 13.01 -4.23 6.30
C MET A 191 11.59 -3.66 6.32
N ILE A 192 11.13 -3.07 7.41
CA ILE A 192 9.78 -2.52 7.52
C ILE A 192 9.69 -1.21 6.74
N LEU A 193 8.76 -1.14 5.78
CA LEU A 193 8.46 0.09 5.03
C LEU A 193 7.50 0.99 5.82
N SER A 194 6.40 0.43 6.31
CA SER A 194 5.42 1.17 7.11
C SER A 194 4.70 0.30 8.12
N ILE A 195 4.28 0.94 9.22
CA ILE A 195 3.40 0.40 10.24
C ILE A 195 2.22 1.37 10.38
N GLU A 196 1.04 0.91 10.03
CA GLU A 196 -0.18 1.72 10.03
C GLU A 196 -1.30 0.98 10.76
N PRO A 197 -2.14 1.67 11.55
CA PRO A 197 -3.32 1.04 12.11
C PRO A 197 -4.21 0.52 10.98
N MET A 198 -4.81 -0.66 11.19
CA MET A 198 -5.83 -1.16 10.26
C MET A 198 -7.05 -0.25 10.33
N PRO A 199 -7.52 0.27 9.20
CA PRO A 199 -8.76 1.05 9.21
C PRO A 199 -9.91 0.15 9.68
N GLN A 200 -10.68 0.65 10.62
CA GLN A 200 -11.94 0.03 11.04
C GLN A 200 -13.06 0.80 10.34
N TYR A 201 -13.73 0.13 9.43
CA TYR A 201 -14.90 0.69 8.77
C TYR A 201 -16.14 0.20 9.51
N THR A 202 -16.88 1.12 10.10
CA THR A 202 -18.22 0.86 10.60
C THR A 202 -19.21 1.48 9.64
N LEU A 203 -20.12 0.66 9.11
CA LEU A 203 -21.24 1.16 8.35
C LEU A 203 -22.34 1.50 9.36
N SER A 204 -22.65 2.79 9.49
CA SER A 204 -23.85 3.23 10.22
C SER A 204 -24.98 3.41 9.23
N LEU A 205 -26.09 2.75 9.50
CA LEU A 205 -27.30 2.85 8.70
C LEU A 205 -28.33 3.69 9.44
N ASP A 206 -28.59 4.87 8.90
CA ASP A 206 -29.87 5.53 9.09
C ASP A 206 -30.77 5.15 7.90
N VAL A 207 -31.26 3.90 7.86
CA VAL A 207 -32.24 3.48 6.87
C VAL A 207 -33.62 3.90 7.38
N MET A 208 -34.25 4.78 6.63
CA MET A 208 -35.67 5.02 6.83
C MET A 208 -36.47 3.80 6.34
N ASP A 209 -37.28 3.23 7.20
CA ASP A 209 -38.25 2.20 6.80
C ASP A 209 -39.22 2.80 5.76
N CYS A 210 -39.12 2.30 4.52
CA CYS A 210 -40.09 2.61 3.48
C CYS A 210 -41.10 1.46 3.41
N ASP A 211 -42.39 1.75 3.69
CA ASP A 211 -43.51 0.80 3.64
C ASP A 211 -43.91 0.40 2.18
N ASP A 212 -43.20 0.83 1.17
CA ASP A 212 -43.56 0.59 -0.22
C ASP A 212 -43.18 -0.84 -0.68
N ASN A 213 -44.22 -1.67 -0.85
CA ASN A 213 -44.14 -3.00 -1.43
C ASN A 213 -43.80 -2.91 -2.94
N ILE A 214 -42.51 -2.83 -3.29
CA ILE A 214 -42.08 -2.90 -4.67
C ILE A 214 -42.20 -4.34 -5.18
N SER A 215 -42.94 -4.55 -6.26
CA SER A 215 -43.09 -5.86 -6.89
C SER A 215 -41.75 -6.28 -7.57
N PRO A 216 -41.37 -7.58 -7.53
CA PRO A 216 -40.20 -8.06 -8.21
C PRO A 216 -40.26 -7.79 -9.71
N ILE A 217 -39.19 -7.25 -10.27
CA ILE A 217 -39.00 -7.07 -11.70
C ILE A 217 -38.00 -8.13 -12.19
N TYR A 218 -38.28 -8.70 -13.36
CA TYR A 218 -37.48 -9.80 -13.91
C TYR A 218 -36.66 -9.35 -15.11
N PRO A 219 -35.44 -9.89 -15.30
CA PRO A 219 -34.67 -9.67 -16.49
C PRO A 219 -35.44 -10.09 -17.76
N LEU A 220 -35.33 -9.32 -18.83
CA LEU A 220 -35.91 -9.65 -20.11
C LEU A 220 -35.17 -10.84 -20.78
N GLY A 221 -35.91 -11.80 -21.26
CA GLY A 221 -35.34 -12.95 -21.97
C GLY A 221 -34.53 -12.52 -23.21
N GLY A 222 -33.31 -13.04 -23.33
CA GLY A 222 -32.43 -12.74 -24.47
C GLY A 222 -31.71 -11.38 -24.41
N HIS A 223 -31.97 -10.57 -23.39
CA HIS A 223 -31.21 -9.33 -23.17
C HIS A 223 -29.95 -9.59 -22.32
N ARG A 224 -28.81 -8.98 -22.73
CA ARG A 224 -27.56 -9.03 -21.97
C ARG A 224 -27.49 -7.82 -21.06
N TYR A 225 -27.28 -8.07 -19.79
CA TYR A 225 -27.09 -7.06 -18.77
C TYR A 225 -25.63 -7.01 -18.32
N GLU A 226 -25.15 -5.84 -17.99
CA GLU A 226 -23.86 -5.67 -17.34
C GLU A 226 -23.95 -6.15 -15.88
N THR A 227 -22.81 -6.51 -15.30
CA THR A 227 -22.73 -6.97 -13.91
C THR A 227 -22.11 -5.89 -13.02
N LEU A 228 -22.79 -5.55 -11.93
CA LEU A 228 -22.31 -4.66 -10.88
C LEU A 228 -21.85 -5.49 -9.68
N GLY A 229 -20.58 -5.39 -9.31
CA GLY A 229 -20.07 -5.92 -8.05
C GLY A 229 -20.38 -4.97 -6.88
N ILE A 230 -21.08 -5.45 -5.87
CA ILE A 230 -21.36 -4.72 -4.62
C ILE A 230 -20.44 -5.26 -3.54
N LEU A 231 -19.45 -4.45 -3.16
CA LEU A 231 -18.48 -4.75 -2.12
C LEU A 231 -18.97 -4.15 -0.80
N ASP A 232 -19.74 -4.91 -0.04
CA ASP A 232 -20.46 -4.42 1.12
C ASP A 232 -20.56 -5.51 2.23
N ASN A 233 -21.55 -5.40 3.12
CA ASN A 233 -21.83 -6.38 4.16
C ASN A 233 -22.75 -7.53 3.70
N GLY A 234 -23.00 -7.65 2.40
CA GLY A 234 -23.80 -8.69 1.77
C GLY A 234 -25.13 -8.21 1.22
N ILE A 235 -25.74 -9.03 0.35
CA ILE A 235 -27.07 -8.79 -0.22
C ILE A 235 -28.01 -9.87 0.28
N ALA A 236 -29.16 -9.48 0.86
CA ALA A 236 -30.18 -10.43 1.30
C ALA A 236 -30.85 -11.13 0.12
N ASN A 237 -31.14 -12.41 0.29
CA ASN A 237 -31.88 -13.19 -0.69
C ASN A 237 -33.37 -12.88 -0.61
N ILE A 238 -33.78 -11.75 -1.19
CA ILE A 238 -35.17 -11.30 -1.25
C ILE A 238 -35.74 -11.43 -2.66
N PRO A 239 -37.09 -11.61 -2.83
CA PRO A 239 -37.72 -11.83 -4.13
C PRO A 239 -37.39 -10.75 -5.18
N GLN A 240 -37.20 -9.50 -4.75
CA GLN A 240 -36.93 -8.37 -5.61
C GLN A 240 -35.54 -8.44 -6.26
N LEU A 241 -34.53 -8.93 -5.51
CA LEU A 241 -33.13 -8.94 -5.96
C LEU A 241 -32.73 -10.30 -6.56
N GLN A 242 -33.33 -11.40 -6.10
CA GLN A 242 -32.98 -12.75 -6.53
C GLN A 242 -32.89 -12.96 -8.06
N PRO A 243 -33.82 -12.45 -8.90
CA PRO A 243 -33.73 -12.64 -10.36
C PRO A 243 -32.52 -11.97 -11.00
N TRP A 244 -31.91 -11.03 -10.30
CA TRP A 244 -30.79 -10.20 -10.77
C TRP A 244 -29.44 -10.65 -10.25
N MET A 245 -29.41 -11.60 -9.28
CA MET A 245 -28.16 -12.12 -8.74
C MET A 245 -27.37 -12.89 -9.82
N ASP A 246 -26.07 -12.59 -9.94
CA ASP A 246 -25.15 -13.22 -10.85
C ASP A 246 -24.15 -14.11 -10.08
N GLY A 247 -24.53 -15.37 -9.91
CA GLY A 247 -23.73 -16.35 -9.20
C GLY A 247 -23.93 -16.39 -7.69
N ASN A 248 -22.99 -17.03 -7.00
CA ASN A 248 -23.00 -17.18 -5.56
C ASN A 248 -22.30 -15.99 -4.89
N ARG A 249 -22.74 -15.70 -3.65
CA ARG A 249 -22.05 -14.74 -2.81
C ARG A 249 -20.57 -15.11 -2.66
N TRP A 250 -19.71 -14.15 -2.88
CA TRP A 250 -18.32 -14.24 -2.45
C TRP A 250 -18.18 -13.59 -1.07
N THR A 251 -17.59 -14.30 -0.11
CA THR A 251 -17.41 -13.77 1.23
C THR A 251 -16.13 -14.28 1.87
N VAL A 252 -15.50 -13.46 2.70
CA VAL A 252 -14.37 -13.82 3.56
C VAL A 252 -14.81 -14.13 5.00
N TYR A 253 -16.10 -14.00 5.28
CA TYR A 253 -16.68 -14.17 6.61
C TYR A 253 -17.72 -15.30 6.62
N PRO A 254 -17.90 -15.98 7.76
CA PRO A 254 -18.99 -16.94 7.92
C PRO A 254 -20.35 -16.21 7.88
N GLU A 255 -21.37 -16.90 7.36
CA GLU A 255 -22.74 -16.34 7.25
C GLU A 255 -23.31 -15.82 8.59
N SER A 256 -22.86 -16.40 9.72
CA SER A 256 -23.33 -16.01 11.06
C SER A 256 -22.96 -14.57 11.45
N VAL A 257 -21.97 -13.98 10.82
CA VAL A 257 -21.49 -12.61 11.09
C VAL A 257 -21.76 -11.65 9.96
N ILE A 258 -22.67 -12.00 9.06
CA ILE A 258 -23.14 -11.15 7.96
C ILE A 258 -24.40 -10.44 8.38
N ASP A 259 -24.45 -9.11 8.20
CA ASP A 259 -25.66 -8.31 8.22
C ASP A 259 -25.87 -7.68 6.84
N ALA A 260 -26.71 -8.31 6.05
CA ALA A 260 -26.94 -7.93 4.67
C ALA A 260 -27.79 -6.64 4.49
N THR A 261 -28.09 -5.90 5.54
CA THR A 261 -29.03 -4.76 5.49
C THR A 261 -28.54 -3.67 4.53
N HIS A 262 -27.32 -3.18 4.70
CA HIS A 262 -26.79 -2.09 3.88
C HIS A 262 -26.54 -2.50 2.43
N GLY A 263 -25.88 -3.63 2.18
CA GLY A 263 -25.65 -4.11 0.83
C GLY A 263 -26.94 -4.40 0.07
N THR A 264 -27.99 -4.85 0.78
CA THR A 264 -29.33 -4.99 0.21
C THR A 264 -29.93 -3.65 -0.18
N PHE A 265 -29.80 -2.64 0.66
CA PHE A 265 -30.21 -1.27 0.33
C PHE A 265 -29.49 -0.74 -0.90
N VAL A 266 -28.16 -0.85 -0.95
CA VAL A 266 -27.35 -0.42 -2.11
C VAL A 266 -27.76 -1.17 -3.39
N ALA A 267 -27.98 -2.49 -3.31
CA ALA A 267 -28.48 -3.29 -4.42
C ALA A 267 -29.87 -2.84 -4.88
N GLY A 268 -30.74 -2.52 -3.93
CA GLY A 268 -32.08 -1.99 -4.18
C GLY A 268 -32.04 -0.66 -4.93
N VAL A 269 -31.22 0.28 -4.47
CA VAL A 269 -31.03 1.59 -5.15
C VAL A 269 -30.47 1.39 -6.55
N ALA A 270 -29.45 0.53 -6.72
CA ALA A 270 -28.83 0.29 -8.02
C ALA A 270 -29.81 -0.31 -9.05
N LEU A 271 -30.77 -1.12 -8.60
CA LEU A 271 -31.70 -1.80 -9.51
C LEU A 271 -33.06 -1.09 -9.63
N TYR A 272 -33.56 -0.50 -8.56
CA TYR A 272 -34.90 0.07 -8.47
C TYR A 272 -34.90 1.60 -8.30
N GLY A 273 -33.75 2.27 -8.35
CA GLY A 273 -33.63 3.71 -8.12
C GLY A 273 -34.54 4.55 -9.02
N ASP A 274 -34.70 4.18 -10.29
CA ASP A 274 -35.61 4.85 -11.22
C ASP A 274 -37.08 4.82 -10.70
N LEU A 275 -37.53 3.67 -10.17
CA LEU A 275 -38.89 3.54 -9.60
C LEU A 275 -39.04 4.34 -8.31
N LEU A 276 -38.01 4.39 -7.47
CA LEU A 276 -38.00 5.18 -6.23
C LEU A 276 -38.08 6.67 -6.51
N GLU A 277 -37.59 7.11 -7.66
CA GLU A 277 -37.71 8.48 -8.17
C GLU A 277 -38.97 8.73 -9.04
N ASN A 278 -39.91 7.81 -9.04
CA ASN A 278 -41.11 7.84 -9.89
C ASN A 278 -40.81 7.94 -11.38
N GLN A 279 -39.73 7.32 -11.83
CA GLN A 279 -39.36 7.20 -13.23
C GLN A 279 -39.80 5.85 -13.79
N ASP A 280 -40.16 5.81 -15.07
CA ASP A 280 -40.53 4.55 -15.71
C ASP A 280 -39.31 3.61 -15.84
N TRP A 281 -39.42 2.46 -15.22
CA TRP A 281 -38.43 1.39 -15.41
C TRP A 281 -38.70 0.65 -16.72
N VAL A 282 -37.77 0.71 -17.64
CA VAL A 282 -37.95 0.19 -19.01
C VAL A 282 -37.27 -1.16 -19.25
N GLY A 283 -37.18 -2.03 -18.26
CA GLY A 283 -36.72 -3.43 -18.37
C GLY A 283 -35.29 -3.68 -18.90
N HIS A 284 -34.84 -2.93 -19.89
CA HIS A 284 -33.48 -3.03 -20.45
C HIS A 284 -32.43 -2.21 -19.67
N ARG A 285 -32.85 -1.45 -18.67
CA ARG A 285 -31.94 -0.67 -17.79
C ARG A 285 -31.49 -1.44 -16.55
N GLY A 286 -31.95 -2.68 -16.38
CA GLY A 286 -31.55 -3.50 -15.26
C GLY A 286 -30.06 -3.86 -15.28
N ILE A 287 -29.56 -4.33 -14.16
CA ILE A 287 -28.16 -4.70 -13.96
C ILE A 287 -28.07 -6.02 -13.18
N LYS A 288 -27.15 -6.89 -13.54
CA LYS A 288 -26.85 -8.08 -12.75
C LYS A 288 -26.02 -7.70 -11.53
N LEU A 289 -26.29 -8.35 -10.40
CA LEU A 289 -25.67 -8.07 -9.12
C LEU A 289 -24.72 -9.20 -8.72
N LEU A 290 -23.48 -8.86 -8.40
CA LEU A 290 -22.52 -9.77 -7.82
C LEU A 290 -22.28 -9.35 -6.35
N ASP A 291 -22.62 -10.25 -5.44
CA ASP A 291 -22.50 -10.05 -3.99
C ASP A 291 -21.06 -10.37 -3.54
N ALA A 292 -20.32 -9.36 -3.11
CA ALA A 292 -19.00 -9.47 -2.52
C ALA A 292 -19.01 -8.94 -1.09
N THR A 293 -19.23 -9.85 -0.13
CA THR A 293 -19.29 -9.51 1.29
C THR A 293 -17.89 -9.36 1.87
N ILE A 294 -17.50 -8.11 2.12
CA ILE A 294 -16.16 -7.72 2.61
C ILE A 294 -16.18 -7.08 4.00
N PHE A 295 -17.35 -6.77 4.54
CA PHE A 295 -17.53 -6.23 5.89
C PHE A 295 -18.37 -7.17 6.75
N PRO A 296 -17.89 -7.54 7.96
CA PRO A 296 -18.69 -8.31 8.91
C PRO A 296 -19.65 -7.40 9.68
N ASP A 297 -20.66 -7.99 10.28
CA ASP A 297 -21.43 -7.34 11.34
C ASP A 297 -20.56 -7.19 12.59
N THR A 298 -20.10 -5.99 12.85
CA THR A 298 -19.21 -5.68 13.98
C THR A 298 -19.91 -5.79 15.34
N THR A 299 -21.25 -5.94 15.36
CA THR A 299 -22.01 -6.12 16.61
C THR A 299 -22.01 -7.59 17.06
N LYS A 300 -21.78 -8.53 16.15
CA LYS A 300 -21.88 -9.99 16.43
C LYS A 300 -20.55 -10.65 16.73
N GLU A 301 -19.40 -10.12 16.26
CA GLU A 301 -18.09 -10.66 16.62
C GLU A 301 -17.05 -9.57 16.77
N ARG A 302 -16.38 -9.56 17.91
CA ARG A 302 -15.04 -9.00 18.04
C ARG A 302 -14.05 -10.10 17.65
N ILE A 303 -13.75 -10.21 16.36
CA ILE A 303 -12.70 -11.10 15.86
C ILE A 303 -11.35 -10.51 16.20
#